data_dfbf5250466c32a9a7e977a6cc8f74d7
#
_entry.id   dfbf5250466c32a9a7e977a6cc8f74d7
#
_cell.length_a   1.000
_cell.length_b   1.000
_cell.length_c   1.000
_cell.angle_alpha   90.00
_cell.angle_beta   90.00
_cell.angle_gamma   90.00
#
_symmetry.space_group_name_H-M   'P 1'
#
loop_
_entity.id
_entity.type
_entity.pdbx_description
1 polymer ?
#
loop_
_entity_poly.entity_id
_entity_poly.type
_entity_poly.pdbx_seq_one_letter_code
_entity_poly.pdbx_strand_id
1 'polypeptide(L)'
;MKNEELQKVLAIAEQWTKAPYDAETQAAVKAMIEAEDKTELIDSFYRTLEFGTGGLRGLMGPGTNRMNQYIVAQATQGYANYLLKVQREGGFTTLKGDTVSVVVGHDCRNNGRLFAETVAAVFAANGIKVYLFESLRPTPEVSFAIRHLSAQGGVNVTASHNPKEYNGYKAYWEDGSQVLQPHDQGIIDEVNKVTLADVKMTGNEHLIEIIGGEMDYDYMQAVKTVMIDQETILRQKDLNIVYTPLHGAGRQIIPMCLRSWGFENIHVVPEQMVIDGNFSTVQSPNPENAEAMTMGMNLGTQLNADLVIASDPDADRIAIVCRNDKGEWTIINGNQTCMMYCYYIINNMKKLGKLRPEHYLVKTIVTSELIRKMADAQGVTLTDEYTGFKWIANRIREWEGTRKYIGGGEESFGFLPYDAVRDKCSPSAICLICEIAAYAKDNGMTLYDYLLNMYMEYGFQRETTINVVRPGKSGAEEIQAMMVNYRQNPPVEIAGEKVVKSKDFKTLVQRELVNGEWVETPIVMALNATSNVLQYFTEGGMKISVRPSGTEPKIKFYFEIPAQMPTPADYDKAVAEAEAKVPAIKASMGI
;
A
#
# COMPACT_ATOMS: atom_id res chain seq x y z
N MET A 1 -5.57 -30.37 -19.54
CA MET A 1 -5.59 -29.32 -20.61
C MET A 1 -5.82 -29.98 -21.94
N LYS A 2 -6.62 -29.38 -22.83
CA LYS A 2 -6.86 -29.92 -24.16
C LYS A 2 -5.57 -29.80 -24.98
N ASN A 3 -5.28 -30.78 -25.83
CA ASN A 3 -4.07 -30.82 -26.68
C ASN A 3 -3.90 -29.52 -27.51
N GLU A 4 -5.00 -28.87 -27.87
CA GLU A 4 -5.05 -27.63 -28.64
C GLU A 4 -4.50 -26.42 -27.85
N GLU A 5 -4.69 -26.36 -26.52
CA GLU A 5 -4.17 -25.28 -25.67
C GLU A 5 -2.66 -25.40 -25.52
N LEU A 6 -2.13 -26.63 -25.36
CA LEU A 6 -0.69 -26.86 -25.30
C LEU A 6 -0.01 -26.48 -26.63
N GLN A 7 -0.63 -26.76 -27.79
CA GLN A 7 -0.08 -26.37 -29.08
C GLN A 7 0.01 -24.84 -29.25
N LYS A 8 -0.96 -24.08 -28.74
CA LYS A 8 -0.90 -22.62 -28.75
C LYS A 8 0.24 -22.08 -27.86
N VAL A 9 0.41 -22.66 -26.67
CA VAL A 9 1.50 -22.31 -25.75
C VAL A 9 2.85 -22.58 -26.39
N LEU A 10 3.03 -23.76 -27.03
CA LEU A 10 4.26 -24.11 -27.73
C LEU A 10 4.56 -23.16 -28.89
N ALA A 11 3.57 -22.79 -29.70
CA ALA A 11 3.75 -21.88 -30.83
C ALA A 11 4.22 -20.46 -30.36
N ILE A 12 3.74 -19.98 -29.20
CA ILE A 12 4.20 -18.74 -28.61
C ILE A 12 5.62 -18.90 -28.08
N ALA A 13 5.89 -19.95 -27.33
CA ALA A 13 7.19 -20.21 -26.73
C ALA A 13 8.31 -20.36 -27.77
N GLU A 14 8.04 -21.01 -28.89
CA GLU A 14 8.99 -21.15 -30.01
C GLU A 14 9.47 -19.81 -30.57
N GLN A 15 8.65 -18.76 -30.52
CA GLN A 15 9.07 -17.41 -30.91
C GLN A 15 10.16 -16.85 -29.99
N TRP A 16 10.13 -17.25 -28.73
CA TRP A 16 11.08 -16.81 -27.71
C TRP A 16 12.44 -17.55 -27.75
N THR A 17 12.59 -18.54 -28.64
CA THR A 17 13.85 -19.28 -28.83
C THR A 17 14.79 -18.65 -29.87
N LYS A 18 14.47 -17.46 -30.38
CA LYS A 18 15.21 -16.77 -31.45
C LYS A 18 15.20 -15.25 -31.22
N ALA A 19 15.98 -14.50 -32.02
CA ALA A 19 15.97 -13.05 -32.00
C ALA A 19 14.52 -12.47 -32.06
N PRO A 20 14.21 -11.39 -31.36
CA PRO A 20 15.14 -10.46 -30.69
C PRO A 20 15.46 -10.80 -29.22
N TYR A 21 15.06 -11.98 -28.73
CA TYR A 21 15.34 -12.38 -27.36
C TYR A 21 16.81 -12.68 -27.12
N ASP A 22 17.33 -12.38 -25.94
CA ASP A 22 18.73 -12.66 -25.58
C ASP A 22 19.02 -14.17 -25.45
N ALA A 23 20.31 -14.54 -25.46
CA ALA A 23 20.73 -15.94 -25.48
C ALA A 23 20.31 -16.73 -24.22
N GLU A 24 20.29 -16.08 -23.05
CA GLU A 24 19.88 -16.70 -21.79
C GLU A 24 18.37 -17.01 -21.81
N THR A 25 17.56 -16.03 -22.21
CA THR A 25 16.12 -16.19 -22.41
C THR A 25 15.81 -17.30 -23.40
N GLN A 26 16.49 -17.32 -24.56
CA GLN A 26 16.32 -18.36 -25.57
C GLN A 26 16.64 -19.76 -25.04
N ALA A 27 17.75 -19.89 -24.29
CA ALA A 27 18.16 -21.17 -23.70
C ALA A 27 17.15 -21.65 -22.65
N ALA A 28 16.68 -20.76 -21.77
CA ALA A 28 15.71 -21.11 -20.75
C ALA A 28 14.37 -21.57 -21.35
N VAL A 29 13.88 -20.88 -22.39
CA VAL A 29 12.64 -21.29 -23.07
C VAL A 29 12.79 -22.62 -23.82
N LYS A 30 13.94 -22.88 -24.46
CA LYS A 30 14.22 -24.17 -25.08
C LYS A 30 14.19 -25.31 -24.05
N ALA A 31 14.79 -25.10 -22.89
CA ALA A 31 14.75 -26.06 -21.79
C ALA A 31 13.31 -26.37 -21.32
N MET A 32 12.44 -25.34 -21.21
CA MET A 32 11.02 -25.54 -20.88
C MET A 32 10.28 -26.32 -21.97
N ILE A 33 10.58 -26.07 -23.25
CA ILE A 33 9.98 -26.80 -24.40
C ILE A 33 10.41 -28.27 -24.39
N GLU A 34 11.65 -28.56 -24.03
CA GLU A 34 12.23 -29.93 -24.02
C GLU A 34 11.84 -30.72 -22.76
N ALA A 35 11.52 -30.05 -21.63
CA ALA A 35 11.15 -30.72 -20.39
C ALA A 35 9.93 -31.65 -20.55
N GLU A 36 9.91 -32.80 -19.87
CA GLU A 36 8.75 -33.70 -19.84
C GLU A 36 7.54 -33.04 -19.17
N ASP A 37 7.78 -32.40 -17.99
CA ASP A 37 6.76 -31.61 -17.32
C ASP A 37 6.62 -30.25 -17.99
N LYS A 38 5.43 -29.98 -18.51
CA LYS A 38 5.07 -28.74 -19.22
C LYS A 38 4.47 -27.67 -18.30
N THR A 39 4.42 -27.89 -17.01
CA THR A 39 3.76 -26.97 -16.05
C THR A 39 4.39 -25.58 -16.12
N GLU A 40 5.70 -25.47 -16.02
CA GLU A 40 6.42 -24.19 -16.11
C GLU A 40 6.23 -23.49 -17.46
N LEU A 41 6.29 -24.27 -18.57
CA LEU A 41 6.04 -23.75 -19.91
C LEU A 41 4.64 -23.15 -20.03
N ILE A 42 3.65 -23.91 -19.57
CA ILE A 42 2.25 -23.48 -19.60
C ILE A 42 2.05 -22.21 -18.80
N ASP A 43 2.49 -22.19 -17.54
CA ASP A 43 2.36 -21.05 -16.65
C ASP A 43 3.05 -19.79 -17.19
N SER A 44 4.14 -19.97 -17.95
CA SER A 44 4.89 -18.87 -18.55
C SER A 44 4.23 -18.29 -19.80
N PHE A 45 3.41 -19.06 -20.54
CA PHE A 45 2.95 -18.65 -21.88
C PHE A 45 1.44 -18.77 -22.13
N TYR A 46 0.61 -19.27 -21.18
CA TYR A 46 -0.83 -19.47 -21.43
C TYR A 46 -1.62 -18.17 -21.61
N ARG A 47 -1.06 -17.03 -21.19
CA ARG A 47 -1.61 -15.68 -21.35
C ARG A 47 -0.48 -14.64 -21.39
N THR A 48 -0.83 -13.39 -21.61
CA THR A 48 0.06 -12.24 -21.39
C THR A 48 -0.18 -11.67 -19.99
N LEU A 49 0.87 -11.23 -19.32
CA LEU A 49 0.78 -10.54 -18.03
C LEU A 49 -0.01 -9.23 -18.22
N GLU A 50 -1.15 -9.13 -17.55
CA GLU A 50 -2.05 -8.00 -17.72
C GLU A 50 -1.51 -6.74 -17.03
N PHE A 51 -1.54 -5.63 -17.74
CA PHE A 51 -1.40 -4.32 -17.13
C PHE A 51 -2.71 -3.97 -16.41
N GLY A 52 -2.70 -4.06 -15.08
CA GLY A 52 -3.86 -3.74 -14.24
C GLY A 52 -3.97 -2.23 -13.96
N THR A 53 -4.98 -1.85 -13.18
CA THR A 53 -5.29 -0.45 -12.84
C THR A 53 -4.21 0.31 -12.06
N GLY A 54 -3.04 -0.24 -11.85
CA GLY A 54 -1.90 0.38 -11.16
C GLY A 54 -0.56 -0.05 -11.71
N GLY A 55 -0.53 -0.88 -12.78
CA GLY A 55 0.69 -1.41 -13.39
C GLY A 55 0.71 -2.92 -13.53
N LEU A 56 1.90 -3.50 -13.51
CA LEU A 56 2.15 -4.94 -13.63
C LEU A 56 2.63 -5.53 -12.30
N ARG A 57 2.34 -6.80 -12.06
CA ARG A 57 2.96 -7.61 -10.99
C ARG A 57 2.93 -9.08 -11.37
N GLY A 58 4.06 -9.76 -11.25
CA GLY A 58 4.14 -11.19 -11.59
C GLY A 58 5.44 -11.82 -11.15
N LEU A 59 5.51 -13.14 -11.32
CA LEU A 59 6.75 -13.90 -11.17
C LEU A 59 7.76 -13.47 -12.23
N MET A 60 9.03 -13.34 -11.85
CA MET A 60 10.11 -13.07 -12.79
C MET A 60 10.45 -14.34 -13.60
N GLY A 61 10.83 -14.15 -14.85
CA GLY A 61 11.28 -15.22 -15.74
C GLY A 61 10.93 -14.98 -17.20
N PRO A 62 11.37 -15.87 -18.08
CA PRO A 62 11.01 -15.81 -19.50
C PRO A 62 9.54 -16.21 -19.71
N GLY A 63 8.88 -15.53 -20.65
CA GLY A 63 7.50 -15.80 -21.02
C GLY A 63 6.59 -14.58 -21.01
N THR A 64 5.46 -14.71 -21.69
CA THR A 64 4.46 -13.62 -21.81
C THR A 64 3.72 -13.36 -20.51
N ASN A 65 3.61 -14.35 -19.62
CA ASN A 65 2.95 -14.24 -18.31
C ASN A 65 3.98 -14.10 -17.16
N ARG A 66 5.12 -13.50 -17.43
CA ARG A 66 6.22 -13.29 -16.47
C ARG A 66 6.70 -11.83 -16.52
N MET A 67 7.24 -11.36 -15.40
CA MET A 67 8.00 -10.11 -15.35
C MET A 67 9.39 -10.33 -15.95
N ASN A 68 9.69 -9.64 -17.02
CA ASN A 68 10.99 -9.60 -17.68
C ASN A 68 11.16 -8.31 -18.46
N GLN A 69 12.38 -8.04 -18.94
CA GLN A 69 12.71 -6.80 -19.67
C GLN A 69 11.82 -6.56 -20.90
N TYR A 70 11.35 -7.60 -21.58
CA TYR A 70 10.52 -7.47 -22.79
C TYR A 70 9.11 -7.01 -22.46
N ILE A 71 8.51 -7.59 -21.43
CA ILE A 71 7.17 -7.22 -20.95
C ILE A 71 7.20 -5.80 -20.33
N VAL A 72 8.26 -5.48 -19.57
CA VAL A 72 8.48 -4.13 -19.05
C VAL A 72 8.63 -3.11 -20.19
N ALA A 73 9.39 -3.44 -21.23
CA ALA A 73 9.60 -2.56 -22.37
C ALA A 73 8.29 -2.32 -23.17
N GLN A 74 7.48 -3.38 -23.39
CA GLN A 74 6.18 -3.25 -24.05
C GLN A 74 5.20 -2.38 -23.24
N ALA A 75 5.13 -2.61 -21.94
CA ALA A 75 4.30 -1.80 -21.03
C ALA A 75 4.73 -0.32 -21.05
N THR A 76 6.04 -0.07 -21.02
CA THR A 76 6.59 1.29 -21.05
C THR A 76 6.33 1.97 -22.39
N GLN A 77 6.43 1.24 -23.51
CA GLN A 77 6.08 1.81 -24.83
C GLN A 77 4.62 2.24 -24.88
N GLY A 78 3.70 1.40 -24.36
CA GLY A 78 2.28 1.77 -24.28
C GLY A 78 2.04 2.98 -23.39
N TYR A 79 2.72 3.05 -22.26
CA TYR A 79 2.64 4.20 -21.36
C TYR A 79 3.22 5.47 -22.02
N ALA A 80 4.35 5.37 -22.72
CA ALA A 80 4.92 6.47 -23.50
C ALA A 80 3.95 6.97 -24.58
N ASN A 81 3.32 6.06 -25.32
CA ASN A 81 2.31 6.40 -26.33
C ASN A 81 1.15 7.20 -25.72
N TYR A 82 0.67 6.77 -24.56
CA TYR A 82 -0.41 7.44 -23.83
C TYR A 82 0.00 8.84 -23.37
N LEU A 83 1.17 9.00 -22.74
CA LEU A 83 1.68 10.30 -22.31
C LEU A 83 1.80 11.29 -23.49
N LEU A 84 2.35 10.85 -24.60
CA LEU A 84 2.47 11.68 -25.82
C LEU A 84 1.09 11.98 -26.46
N LYS A 85 0.12 11.10 -26.32
CA LYS A 85 -1.26 11.38 -26.73
C LYS A 85 -1.87 12.48 -25.88
N VAL A 86 -1.80 12.36 -24.55
CA VAL A 86 -2.31 13.38 -23.61
C VAL A 86 -1.62 14.72 -23.82
N GLN A 87 -0.31 14.74 -24.09
CA GLN A 87 0.41 15.96 -24.44
C GLN A 87 -0.19 16.67 -25.66
N ARG A 88 -0.41 15.92 -26.76
CA ARG A 88 -1.02 16.47 -27.99
C ARG A 88 -2.43 17.01 -27.77
N GLU A 89 -3.16 16.43 -26.81
CA GLU A 89 -4.52 16.84 -26.43
C GLU A 89 -4.52 18.01 -25.43
N GLY A 90 -3.34 18.45 -24.94
CA GLY A 90 -3.21 19.54 -23.94
C GLY A 90 -3.76 19.14 -22.56
N GLY A 91 -3.72 17.84 -22.22
CA GLY A 91 -4.36 17.30 -21.01
C GLY A 91 -3.50 17.34 -19.73
N PHE A 92 -2.26 17.84 -19.78
CA PHE A 92 -1.43 17.99 -18.59
C PHE A 92 -1.59 19.35 -17.93
N THR A 93 -1.56 19.38 -16.62
CA THR A 93 -1.63 20.60 -15.79
C THR A 93 -0.25 21.07 -15.33
N THR A 94 0.72 20.16 -15.24
CA THR A 94 2.08 20.43 -14.72
C THR A 94 3.12 20.63 -15.80
N LEU A 95 2.79 20.38 -17.08
CA LEU A 95 3.75 20.46 -18.20
C LEU A 95 4.30 21.88 -18.37
N LYS A 96 5.62 22.01 -18.25
CA LYS A 96 6.35 23.24 -18.50
C LYS A 96 7.16 23.10 -19.81
N GLY A 97 6.75 23.86 -20.84
CA GLY A 97 7.36 23.73 -22.18
C GLY A 97 6.78 22.56 -22.98
N ASP A 98 7.57 22.03 -23.93
CA ASP A 98 7.09 21.07 -24.93
C ASP A 98 7.57 19.63 -24.70
N THR A 99 8.30 19.35 -23.61
CA THR A 99 8.88 18.03 -23.38
C THR A 99 8.23 17.38 -22.15
N VAL A 100 7.54 16.28 -22.37
CA VAL A 100 7.03 15.42 -21.29
C VAL A 100 8.20 14.84 -20.51
N SER A 101 8.07 14.76 -19.20
CA SER A 101 9.06 14.14 -18.32
C SER A 101 8.46 13.12 -17.39
N VAL A 102 9.27 12.15 -16.96
CA VAL A 102 8.89 11.08 -16.04
C VAL A 102 9.98 10.83 -15.00
N VAL A 103 9.60 10.33 -13.84
CA VAL A 103 10.53 9.86 -12.79
C VAL A 103 10.54 8.34 -12.78
N VAL A 104 11.72 7.73 -12.66
CA VAL A 104 11.88 6.27 -12.59
C VAL A 104 12.69 5.88 -11.36
N GLY A 105 12.13 5.00 -10.55
CA GLY A 105 12.75 4.42 -9.37
C GLY A 105 12.63 2.91 -9.33
N HIS A 106 13.30 2.27 -8.37
CA HIS A 106 13.21 0.83 -8.11
C HIS A 106 13.53 0.50 -6.65
N ASP A 107 13.11 -0.67 -6.19
CA ASP A 107 13.47 -1.23 -4.89
C ASP A 107 14.72 -2.15 -4.97
N CYS A 108 14.97 -2.96 -3.93
CA CYS A 108 16.14 -3.83 -3.82
C CYS A 108 16.04 -5.14 -4.61
N ARG A 109 14.92 -5.43 -5.26
CA ARG A 109 14.65 -6.73 -5.89
C ARG A 109 15.61 -7.05 -7.02
N ASN A 110 15.86 -8.36 -7.22
CA ASN A 110 16.58 -8.85 -8.39
C ASN A 110 15.96 -8.28 -9.67
N ASN A 111 16.80 -7.93 -10.64
CA ASN A 111 16.40 -7.24 -11.87
C ASN A 111 15.76 -5.86 -11.71
N GLY A 112 15.62 -5.31 -10.50
CA GLY A 112 15.03 -3.99 -10.27
C GLY A 112 15.74 -2.90 -11.06
N ARG A 113 17.08 -2.83 -10.99
CA ARG A 113 17.90 -1.87 -11.74
C ARG A 113 17.79 -2.08 -13.25
N LEU A 114 17.89 -3.33 -13.73
CA LEU A 114 17.73 -3.66 -15.16
C LEU A 114 16.39 -3.20 -15.72
N PHE A 115 15.30 -3.45 -14.99
CA PHE A 115 13.98 -3.04 -15.41
C PHE A 115 13.81 -1.52 -15.38
N ALA A 116 14.36 -0.83 -14.37
CA ALA A 116 14.34 0.63 -14.32
C ALA A 116 15.12 1.27 -15.48
N GLU A 117 16.28 0.73 -15.84
CA GLU A 117 17.06 1.17 -17.01
C GLU A 117 16.32 0.87 -18.32
N THR A 118 15.63 -0.27 -18.43
CA THR A 118 14.76 -0.58 -19.58
C THR A 118 13.64 0.45 -19.71
N VAL A 119 12.97 0.79 -18.62
CA VAL A 119 11.94 1.84 -18.57
C VAL A 119 12.51 3.19 -19.05
N ALA A 120 13.65 3.58 -18.51
CA ALA A 120 14.32 4.84 -18.88
C ALA A 120 14.70 4.90 -20.36
N ALA A 121 15.26 3.80 -20.89
CA ALA A 121 15.64 3.71 -22.30
C ALA A 121 14.43 3.85 -23.23
N VAL A 122 13.33 3.17 -22.94
CA VAL A 122 12.11 3.25 -23.77
C VAL A 122 11.50 4.65 -23.73
N PHE A 123 11.38 5.29 -22.57
CA PHE A 123 10.88 6.66 -22.50
C PHE A 123 11.78 7.63 -23.27
N ALA A 124 13.10 7.59 -23.06
CA ALA A 124 14.05 8.44 -23.76
C ALA A 124 14.01 8.26 -25.27
N ALA A 125 13.96 7.00 -25.75
CA ALA A 125 13.83 6.69 -27.18
C ALA A 125 12.55 7.25 -27.84
N ASN A 126 11.51 7.49 -27.03
CA ASN A 126 10.26 8.14 -27.46
C ASN A 126 10.28 9.68 -27.28
N GLY A 127 11.42 10.29 -26.92
CA GLY A 127 11.56 11.73 -26.75
C GLY A 127 11.01 12.27 -25.42
N ILE A 128 10.84 11.42 -24.43
CA ILE A 128 10.39 11.78 -23.09
C ILE A 128 11.61 11.94 -22.19
N LYS A 129 11.72 13.04 -21.46
CA LYS A 129 12.78 13.26 -20.47
C LYS A 129 12.59 12.32 -19.28
N VAL A 130 13.67 11.71 -18.81
CA VAL A 130 13.64 10.76 -17.71
C VAL A 130 14.52 11.24 -16.57
N TYR A 131 13.97 11.32 -15.39
CA TYR A 131 14.71 11.45 -14.14
C TYR A 131 14.83 10.06 -13.52
N LEU A 132 16.01 9.44 -13.65
CA LEU A 132 16.28 8.08 -13.15
C LEU A 132 17.05 8.18 -11.83
N PHE A 133 16.51 7.59 -10.77
CA PHE A 133 17.26 7.48 -9.53
C PHE A 133 18.55 6.65 -9.71
N GLU A 134 19.65 7.13 -9.13
CA GLU A 134 20.98 6.49 -9.21
C GLU A 134 21.00 5.09 -8.56
N SER A 135 20.14 4.87 -7.56
CA SER A 135 20.01 3.62 -6.82
C SER A 135 18.57 3.46 -6.33
N LEU A 136 18.29 2.38 -5.60
CA LEU A 136 16.98 2.16 -5.01
C LEU A 136 16.53 3.34 -4.14
N ARG A 137 15.25 3.73 -4.28
CA ARG A 137 14.62 4.76 -3.45
C ARG A 137 13.19 4.34 -3.08
N PRO A 138 12.68 4.85 -1.95
CA PRO A 138 11.30 4.60 -1.51
C PRO A 138 10.25 4.96 -2.55
N THR A 139 9.19 4.15 -2.63
CA THR A 139 7.99 4.48 -3.41
C THR A 139 7.48 5.92 -3.15
N PRO A 140 7.33 6.38 -1.89
CA PRO A 140 6.89 7.75 -1.62
C PRO A 140 7.87 8.83 -2.10
N GLU A 141 9.16 8.54 -2.21
CA GLU A 141 10.12 9.48 -2.75
C GLU A 141 9.99 9.63 -4.28
N VAL A 142 9.65 8.55 -5.00
CA VAL A 142 9.28 8.62 -6.43
C VAL A 142 8.04 9.49 -6.60
N SER A 143 7.01 9.31 -5.77
CA SER A 143 5.81 10.15 -5.76
C SER A 143 6.13 11.63 -5.49
N PHE A 144 6.99 11.91 -4.52
CA PHE A 144 7.48 13.26 -4.23
C PHE A 144 8.22 13.88 -5.41
N ALA A 145 9.17 13.15 -6.00
CA ALA A 145 9.99 13.62 -7.11
C ALA A 145 9.15 13.99 -8.34
N ILE A 146 8.09 13.21 -8.66
CA ILE A 146 7.15 13.56 -9.75
C ILE A 146 6.57 14.96 -9.51
N ARG A 147 6.08 15.24 -8.32
CA ARG A 147 5.48 16.53 -7.97
C ARG A 147 6.53 17.65 -7.90
N HIS A 148 7.66 17.40 -7.26
CA HIS A 148 8.74 18.35 -7.06
C HIS A 148 9.35 18.82 -8.39
N LEU A 149 9.58 17.89 -9.32
CA LEU A 149 10.12 18.16 -10.65
C LEU A 149 9.03 18.60 -11.66
N SER A 150 7.76 18.62 -11.28
CA SER A 150 6.62 18.86 -12.18
C SER A 150 6.62 17.88 -13.37
N ALA A 151 6.98 16.61 -13.13
CA ALA A 151 6.95 15.57 -14.15
C ALA A 151 5.50 15.12 -14.45
N GLN A 152 5.24 14.60 -15.64
CA GLN A 152 3.90 14.20 -16.07
C GLN A 152 3.54 12.77 -15.69
N GLY A 153 4.51 12.02 -15.20
CA GLY A 153 4.27 10.67 -14.72
C GLY A 153 5.52 10.04 -14.11
N GLY A 154 5.44 8.76 -13.80
CA GLY A 154 6.58 8.03 -13.28
C GLY A 154 6.33 6.54 -13.19
N VAL A 155 7.40 5.82 -12.91
CA VAL A 155 7.39 4.38 -12.72
C VAL A 155 8.23 4.02 -11.51
N ASN A 156 7.70 3.19 -10.63
CA ASN A 156 8.50 2.52 -9.62
C ASN A 156 8.50 1.00 -9.85
N VAL A 157 9.68 0.44 -10.06
CA VAL A 157 9.88 -1.00 -10.28
C VAL A 157 9.96 -1.69 -8.93
N THR A 158 8.87 -2.29 -8.52
CA THR A 158 8.72 -2.95 -7.21
C THR A 158 7.54 -3.91 -7.18
N ALA A 159 7.65 -4.97 -6.37
CA ALA A 159 6.52 -5.80 -5.98
C ALA A 159 6.19 -5.66 -4.48
N SER A 160 6.57 -4.51 -3.85
CA SER A 160 6.32 -4.23 -2.43
C SER A 160 6.86 -5.38 -1.55
N HIS A 161 6.03 -5.99 -0.73
CA HIS A 161 6.36 -7.05 0.21
C HIS A 161 6.21 -8.49 -0.33
N ASN A 162 5.95 -8.67 -1.62
CA ASN A 162 5.84 -10.00 -2.22
C ASN A 162 7.15 -10.80 -2.10
N PRO A 163 7.12 -12.16 -2.17
CA PRO A 163 8.31 -12.99 -2.18
C PRO A 163 9.32 -12.60 -3.27
N LYS A 164 10.56 -13.08 -3.13
CA LYS A 164 11.72 -12.71 -3.97
C LYS A 164 11.55 -13.02 -5.45
N GLU A 165 10.71 -13.99 -5.78
CA GLU A 165 10.43 -14.42 -7.15
C GLU A 165 9.61 -13.40 -7.94
N TYR A 166 8.97 -12.45 -7.26
CA TYR A 166 8.12 -11.42 -7.86
C TYR A 166 8.88 -10.13 -8.13
N ASN A 167 8.47 -9.46 -9.21
CA ASN A 167 8.72 -8.05 -9.41
C ASN A 167 7.46 -7.37 -9.97
N GLY A 168 7.48 -6.05 -10.09
CA GLY A 168 6.34 -5.29 -10.57
C GLY A 168 6.73 -3.94 -11.18
N TYR A 169 5.72 -3.25 -11.65
CA TYR A 169 5.81 -1.97 -12.34
C TYR A 169 4.62 -1.13 -11.87
N LYS A 170 4.83 -0.19 -10.96
CA LYS A 170 3.81 0.76 -10.50
C LYS A 170 3.86 2.00 -11.38
N ALA A 171 2.74 2.38 -12.01
CA ALA A 171 2.63 3.58 -12.85
C ALA A 171 1.98 4.72 -12.05
N TYR A 172 2.55 5.93 -12.19
CA TYR A 172 2.18 7.15 -11.47
C TYR A 172 1.83 8.27 -12.44
N TRP A 173 0.92 9.15 -12.06
CA TRP A 173 0.49 10.31 -12.82
C TRP A 173 1.16 11.62 -12.34
N GLU A 174 0.91 12.74 -13.03
CA GLU A 174 1.52 14.06 -12.74
C GLU A 174 1.26 14.60 -11.33
N ASP A 175 0.22 14.10 -10.65
CA ASP A 175 -0.07 14.45 -9.26
C ASP A 175 0.74 13.63 -8.24
N GLY A 176 1.58 12.70 -8.70
CA GLY A 176 2.39 11.81 -7.87
C GLY A 176 1.64 10.61 -7.31
N SER A 177 0.37 10.40 -7.67
CA SER A 177 -0.41 9.22 -7.27
C SER A 177 -0.30 8.09 -8.29
N GLN A 178 -0.57 6.85 -7.86
CA GLN A 178 -0.78 5.77 -8.81
C GLN A 178 -1.95 6.12 -9.75
N VAL A 179 -1.81 5.74 -11.02
CA VAL A 179 -2.79 6.08 -12.05
C VAL A 179 -4.21 5.61 -11.70
N LEU A 180 -5.19 6.48 -11.96
CA LEU A 180 -6.63 6.25 -11.83
C LEU A 180 -7.36 6.62 -13.11
N GLN A 181 -8.65 6.32 -13.16
CA GLN A 181 -9.52 6.74 -14.26
C GLN A 181 -9.42 8.24 -14.52
N PRO A 182 -9.36 8.66 -15.82
CA PRO A 182 -9.43 7.83 -17.04
C PRO A 182 -8.05 7.31 -17.49
N HIS A 183 -6.97 7.66 -16.80
CA HIS A 183 -5.60 7.46 -17.24
C HIS A 183 -5.16 5.99 -17.18
N ASP A 184 -5.61 5.23 -16.17
CA ASP A 184 -5.33 3.79 -16.04
C ASP A 184 -5.85 3.02 -17.27
N GLN A 185 -7.12 3.23 -17.65
CA GLN A 185 -7.69 2.59 -18.83
C GLN A 185 -7.01 3.07 -20.12
N GLY A 186 -6.69 4.35 -20.23
CA GLY A 186 -6.00 4.89 -21.40
C GLY A 186 -4.61 4.27 -21.59
N ILE A 187 -3.87 4.03 -20.51
CA ILE A 187 -2.57 3.31 -20.55
C ILE A 187 -2.78 1.86 -20.96
N ILE A 188 -3.74 1.15 -20.35
CA ILE A 188 -4.08 -0.24 -20.68
C ILE A 188 -4.40 -0.38 -22.16
N ASP A 189 -5.20 0.52 -22.72
CA ASP A 189 -5.60 0.49 -24.13
C ASP A 189 -4.40 0.68 -25.07
N GLU A 190 -3.44 1.53 -24.72
CA GLU A 190 -2.21 1.71 -25.50
C GLU A 190 -1.24 0.53 -25.32
N VAL A 191 -1.08 -0.01 -24.12
CA VAL A 191 -0.24 -1.20 -23.85
C VAL A 191 -0.73 -2.41 -24.67
N ASN A 192 -2.04 -2.63 -24.73
CA ASN A 192 -2.63 -3.75 -25.46
C ASN A 192 -2.44 -3.68 -26.99
N LYS A 193 -2.03 -2.52 -27.53
CA LYS A 193 -1.73 -2.34 -28.96
C LYS A 193 -0.26 -2.64 -29.29
N VAL A 194 0.62 -2.62 -28.28
CA VAL A 194 2.06 -2.72 -28.48
C VAL A 194 2.50 -4.17 -28.67
N THR A 195 3.24 -4.42 -29.74
CA THR A 195 4.03 -5.65 -29.92
C THR A 195 5.50 -5.36 -29.61
N LEU A 196 6.30 -6.42 -29.43
CA LEU A 196 7.74 -6.23 -29.19
C LEU A 196 8.45 -5.49 -30.34
N ALA A 197 7.96 -5.63 -31.56
CA ALA A 197 8.50 -4.92 -32.74
C ALA A 197 8.23 -3.40 -32.72
N ASP A 198 7.24 -2.94 -31.97
CA ASP A 198 6.88 -1.53 -31.87
C ASP A 198 7.72 -0.81 -30.80
N VAL A 199 8.46 -1.54 -29.97
CA VAL A 199 9.22 -1.00 -28.85
C VAL A 199 10.49 -0.29 -29.34
N LYS A 200 10.66 0.95 -28.94
CA LYS A 200 11.88 1.74 -29.17
C LYS A 200 12.76 1.66 -27.91
N MET A 201 13.98 1.14 -28.07
CA MET A 201 14.91 0.91 -26.96
C MET A 201 16.17 1.78 -27.03
N THR A 202 16.41 2.46 -28.12
CA THR A 202 17.64 3.21 -28.38
C THR A 202 17.34 4.59 -28.96
N GLY A 203 18.16 5.55 -28.60
CA GLY A 203 18.07 6.95 -29.06
C GLY A 203 17.69 7.90 -27.93
N ASN A 204 18.17 9.12 -28.05
CA ASN A 204 17.92 10.22 -27.12
C ASN A 204 18.40 9.96 -25.68
N GLU A 205 19.44 9.17 -25.48
CA GLU A 205 20.01 8.84 -24.16
C GLU A 205 20.38 10.08 -23.34
N HIS A 206 20.64 11.22 -24.00
CA HIS A 206 20.88 12.52 -23.37
C HIS A 206 19.65 13.07 -22.59
N LEU A 207 18.47 12.51 -22.82
CA LEU A 207 17.26 12.84 -22.06
C LEU A 207 17.17 12.11 -20.71
N ILE A 208 18.08 11.18 -20.42
CA ILE A 208 18.15 10.51 -19.14
C ILE A 208 19.05 11.31 -18.20
N GLU A 209 18.45 11.86 -17.17
CA GLU A 209 19.13 12.58 -16.08
C GLU A 209 19.13 11.71 -14.82
N ILE A 210 20.31 11.51 -14.25
CA ILE A 210 20.45 10.77 -13.00
C ILE A 210 20.18 11.71 -11.83
N ILE A 211 19.30 11.32 -10.93
CA ILE A 211 18.95 12.03 -9.70
C ILE A 211 19.29 11.20 -8.46
N GLY A 212 19.53 11.84 -7.32
CA GLY A 212 19.96 11.17 -6.09
C GLY A 212 19.99 12.12 -4.90
N GLY A 213 21.15 12.32 -4.27
CA GLY A 213 21.29 12.97 -2.98
C GLY A 213 20.66 14.36 -2.81
N GLU A 214 20.54 15.15 -3.87
CA GLU A 214 19.84 16.43 -3.82
C GLU A 214 18.32 16.22 -3.65
N MET A 215 17.76 15.26 -4.39
CA MET A 215 16.37 14.86 -4.25
C MET A 215 16.10 14.25 -2.85
N ASP A 216 17.01 13.41 -2.35
CA ASP A 216 16.93 12.85 -0.99
C ASP A 216 16.85 13.98 0.05
N TYR A 217 17.65 15.02 -0.11
CA TYR A 217 17.64 16.17 0.80
C TYR A 217 16.31 16.93 0.77
N ASP A 218 15.81 17.25 -0.42
CA ASP A 218 14.53 17.96 -0.57
C ASP A 218 13.35 17.14 -0.05
N TYR A 219 13.36 15.83 -0.32
CA TYR A 219 12.38 14.90 0.24
C TYR A 219 12.44 14.84 1.77
N MET A 220 13.64 14.76 2.35
CA MET A 220 13.83 14.80 3.80
C MET A 220 13.30 16.11 4.42
N GLN A 221 13.49 17.27 3.77
CA GLN A 221 12.91 18.53 4.22
C GLN A 221 11.36 18.48 4.19
N ALA A 222 10.78 17.88 3.15
CA ALA A 222 9.33 17.69 3.09
C ALA A 222 8.83 16.76 4.21
N VAL A 223 9.51 15.64 4.50
CA VAL A 223 9.20 14.75 5.62
C VAL A 223 9.27 15.49 6.96
N LYS A 224 10.21 16.42 7.11
CA LYS A 224 10.36 17.21 8.35
C LYS A 224 9.16 18.10 8.65
N THR A 225 8.37 18.49 7.63
CA THR A 225 7.16 19.31 7.83
C THR A 225 6.03 18.58 8.58
N VAL A 226 6.13 17.25 8.70
CA VAL A 226 5.15 16.41 9.41
C VAL A 226 5.25 16.55 10.94
N MET A 227 6.41 16.97 11.43
CA MET A 227 6.69 17.12 12.87
C MET A 227 5.66 18.04 13.56
N ILE A 228 5.00 17.53 14.60
CA ILE A 228 3.95 18.25 15.33
C ILE A 228 4.54 18.95 16.57
N ASP A 229 5.36 18.24 17.36
CA ASP A 229 5.92 18.70 18.64
C ASP A 229 7.44 18.49 18.72
N GLN A 230 8.20 19.44 18.21
CA GLN A 230 9.67 19.40 18.23
C GLN A 230 10.22 19.40 19.65
N GLU A 231 9.60 20.11 20.58
CA GLU A 231 10.08 20.23 21.95
C GLU A 231 10.06 18.88 22.67
N THR A 232 9.03 18.07 22.45
CA THR A 232 8.94 16.72 22.99
C THR A 232 10.06 15.83 22.43
N ILE A 233 10.35 15.92 21.14
CA ILE A 233 11.45 15.15 20.52
C ILE A 233 12.80 15.54 21.16
N LEU A 234 13.06 16.83 21.32
CA LEU A 234 14.32 17.31 21.89
C LEU A 234 14.52 16.88 23.37
N ARG A 235 13.44 16.78 24.16
CA ARG A 235 13.51 16.24 25.53
C ARG A 235 13.76 14.73 25.57
N GLN A 236 13.34 14.01 24.53
CA GLN A 236 13.45 12.55 24.41
C GLN A 236 14.34 12.12 23.23
N LYS A 237 15.35 12.92 22.87
CA LYS A 237 16.24 12.67 21.73
C LYS A 237 17.03 11.36 21.85
N ASP A 238 17.17 10.83 23.06
CA ASP A 238 17.81 9.58 23.42
C ASP A 238 16.85 8.37 23.39
N LEU A 239 15.62 8.55 22.88
CA LEU A 239 14.69 7.45 22.64
C LEU A 239 15.41 6.33 21.88
N ASN A 240 15.40 5.12 22.44
CA ASN A 240 16.19 4.01 21.94
C ASN A 240 15.43 3.26 20.83
N ILE A 241 15.79 3.53 19.59
CA ILE A 241 15.08 3.07 18.38
C ILE A 241 15.90 2.00 17.68
N VAL A 242 15.30 0.85 17.38
CA VAL A 242 15.84 -0.14 16.44
C VAL A 242 15.05 -0.08 15.14
N TYR A 243 15.76 0.00 14.02
CA TYR A 243 15.16 0.05 12.69
C TYR A 243 15.70 -1.04 11.77
N THR A 244 14.83 -1.66 10.98
CA THR A 244 15.20 -2.53 9.86
C THR A 244 14.47 -2.17 8.58
N PRO A 245 15.17 -2.02 7.44
CA PRO A 245 14.57 -1.82 6.13
C PRO A 245 14.16 -3.14 5.44
N LEU A 246 14.38 -4.30 6.04
CA LEU A 246 14.20 -5.61 5.40
C LEU A 246 14.88 -5.67 4.01
N HIS A 247 16.16 -5.27 3.94
CA HIS A 247 16.97 -5.11 2.71
C HIS A 247 16.53 -4.00 1.75
N GLY A 248 15.43 -3.29 2.04
CA GLY A 248 14.72 -2.40 1.14
C GLY A 248 15.23 -0.97 1.02
N ALA A 249 14.47 -0.17 0.28
CA ALA A 249 14.79 1.19 -0.12
C ALA A 249 14.81 2.20 1.05
N GLY A 250 14.17 1.88 2.18
CA GLY A 250 14.20 2.70 3.39
C GLY A 250 15.56 2.81 4.08
N ARG A 251 16.53 1.95 3.72
CA ARG A 251 17.82 1.77 4.39
C ARG A 251 18.64 3.05 4.59
N GLN A 252 18.57 3.97 3.68
CA GLN A 252 19.33 5.22 3.73
C GLN A 252 18.47 6.38 4.24
N ILE A 253 17.34 6.60 3.65
CA ILE A 253 16.51 7.79 3.87
C ILE A 253 15.85 7.81 5.25
N ILE A 254 15.42 6.66 5.79
CA ILE A 254 14.71 6.61 7.09
C ILE A 254 15.64 6.98 8.26
N PRO A 255 16.85 6.41 8.41
CA PRO A 255 17.79 6.86 9.42
C PRO A 255 18.19 8.34 9.27
N MET A 256 18.29 8.85 8.03
CA MET A 256 18.56 10.27 7.79
C MET A 256 17.39 11.15 8.25
N CYS A 257 16.15 10.79 7.95
CA CYS A 257 14.96 11.50 8.41
C CYS A 257 14.89 11.53 9.94
N LEU A 258 15.06 10.39 10.61
CA LEU A 258 15.05 10.32 12.08
C LEU A 258 16.10 11.24 12.71
N ARG A 259 17.34 11.23 12.20
CA ARG A 259 18.38 12.14 12.68
C ARG A 259 18.04 13.61 12.42
N SER A 260 17.45 13.93 11.27
CA SER A 260 17.04 15.30 10.93
C SER A 260 15.93 15.82 11.84
N TRP A 261 15.14 14.92 12.43
CA TRP A 261 14.12 15.24 13.43
C TRP A 261 14.69 15.49 14.82
N GLY A 262 15.90 15.00 15.11
CA GLY A 262 16.59 15.20 16.37
C GLY A 262 16.78 13.95 17.21
N PHE A 263 16.41 12.76 16.71
CA PHE A 263 16.69 11.50 17.40
C PHE A 263 18.17 11.13 17.25
N GLU A 264 18.84 10.82 18.36
CA GLU A 264 20.28 10.53 18.40
C GLU A 264 20.57 9.03 18.56
N ASN A 265 19.69 8.28 19.22
CA ASN A 265 19.91 6.88 19.61
C ASN A 265 19.19 5.91 18.65
N ILE A 266 19.70 5.81 17.42
CA ILE A 266 19.13 5.01 16.35
C ILE A 266 20.07 3.86 16.02
N HIS A 267 19.59 2.64 16.18
CA HIS A 267 20.29 1.40 15.85
C HIS A 267 19.64 0.72 14.65
N VAL A 268 20.44 0.16 13.78
CA VAL A 268 19.95 -0.55 12.60
C VAL A 268 20.33 -2.01 12.67
N VAL A 269 19.55 -2.91 12.06
CA VAL A 269 19.90 -4.33 11.91
C VAL A 269 20.92 -4.46 10.77
N PRO A 270 22.23 -4.67 11.05
CA PRO A 270 23.27 -4.53 10.03
C PRO A 270 23.09 -5.48 8.83
N GLU A 271 22.68 -6.72 9.08
CA GLU A 271 22.47 -7.74 8.06
C GLU A 271 21.36 -7.37 7.09
N GLN A 272 20.33 -6.68 7.58
CA GLN A 272 19.17 -6.24 6.79
C GLN A 272 19.36 -4.86 6.15
N MET A 273 20.44 -4.14 6.48
CA MET A 273 20.86 -2.93 5.77
C MET A 273 21.55 -3.21 4.44
N VAL A 274 21.96 -4.46 4.19
CA VAL A 274 22.56 -4.87 2.92
C VAL A 274 21.48 -4.99 1.84
N ILE A 275 21.74 -4.45 0.64
CA ILE A 275 20.85 -4.63 -0.51
C ILE A 275 20.89 -6.11 -0.92
N ASP A 276 19.77 -6.80 -0.79
CA ASP A 276 19.66 -8.22 -1.10
C ASP A 276 18.28 -8.54 -1.69
N GLY A 277 18.23 -8.71 -3.01
CA GLY A 277 17.01 -9.08 -3.73
C GLY A 277 16.51 -10.50 -3.44
N ASN A 278 17.33 -11.33 -2.79
CA ASN A 278 16.95 -12.68 -2.34
C ASN A 278 16.33 -12.69 -0.95
N PHE A 279 16.36 -11.56 -0.23
CA PHE A 279 15.84 -11.44 1.14
C PHE A 279 16.34 -12.56 2.06
N SER A 280 17.65 -12.84 2.03
CA SER A 280 18.27 -14.05 2.64
C SER A 280 18.06 -14.17 4.15
N THR A 281 17.67 -13.10 4.84
CA THR A 281 17.45 -13.09 6.30
C THR A 281 15.99 -13.31 6.71
N VAL A 282 15.05 -13.38 5.77
CA VAL A 282 13.61 -13.54 6.03
C VAL A 282 12.97 -14.45 4.98
N GLN A 283 11.90 -15.16 5.35
CA GLN A 283 11.12 -15.96 4.40
C GLN A 283 10.28 -15.08 3.46
N SER A 284 9.76 -13.97 4.00
CA SER A 284 9.00 -12.98 3.26
C SER A 284 9.32 -11.59 3.81
N PRO A 285 9.64 -10.61 2.96
CA PRO A 285 9.98 -9.26 3.38
C PRO A 285 8.72 -8.44 3.74
N ASN A 286 7.73 -9.08 4.34
CA ASN A 286 6.50 -8.44 4.79
C ASN A 286 6.60 -8.11 6.29
N PRO A 287 6.68 -6.83 6.67
CA PRO A 287 6.81 -6.43 8.07
C PRO A 287 5.57 -6.75 8.93
N GLU A 288 4.44 -7.16 8.33
CA GLU A 288 3.28 -7.69 9.04
C GLU A 288 3.57 -9.06 9.68
N ASN A 289 4.56 -9.80 9.18
CA ASN A 289 4.92 -11.12 9.67
C ASN A 289 5.88 -11.02 10.85
N ALA A 290 5.55 -11.66 11.96
CA ALA A 290 6.39 -11.68 13.16
C ALA A 290 7.81 -12.24 12.88
N GLU A 291 7.93 -13.19 11.96
CA GLU A 291 9.22 -13.76 11.53
C GLU A 291 10.15 -12.70 10.96
N ALA A 292 9.63 -11.80 10.12
CA ALA A 292 10.42 -10.72 9.52
C ALA A 292 10.97 -9.73 10.58
N MET A 293 10.29 -9.60 11.73
CA MET A 293 10.68 -8.71 12.82
C MET A 293 11.68 -9.35 13.79
N THR A 294 11.97 -10.64 13.68
CA THR A 294 12.74 -11.41 14.67
C THR A 294 14.15 -10.82 14.92
N MET A 295 14.88 -10.46 13.86
CA MET A 295 16.22 -9.88 14.02
C MET A 295 16.17 -8.51 14.71
N GLY A 296 15.21 -7.68 14.35
CA GLY A 296 14.98 -6.39 15.00
C GLY A 296 14.62 -6.52 16.47
N MET A 297 13.71 -7.45 16.82
CA MET A 297 13.33 -7.72 18.22
C MET A 297 14.51 -8.27 19.04
N ASN A 298 15.34 -9.14 18.47
CA ASN A 298 16.54 -9.66 19.13
C ASN A 298 17.53 -8.53 19.43
N LEU A 299 17.81 -7.66 18.45
CA LEU A 299 18.67 -6.49 18.64
C LEU A 299 18.05 -5.53 19.67
N GLY A 300 16.74 -5.30 19.58
CA GLY A 300 15.98 -4.48 20.54
C GLY A 300 16.07 -5.02 21.98
N THR A 301 16.08 -6.34 22.14
CA THR A 301 16.27 -6.98 23.45
C THR A 301 17.69 -6.74 23.98
N GLN A 302 18.71 -6.91 23.13
CA GLN A 302 20.10 -6.69 23.52
C GLN A 302 20.39 -5.24 23.93
N LEU A 303 19.77 -4.30 23.25
CA LEU A 303 19.97 -2.86 23.47
C LEU A 303 18.96 -2.26 24.45
N ASN A 304 18.00 -3.04 24.96
CA ASN A 304 16.87 -2.56 25.74
C ASN A 304 16.13 -1.40 25.04
N ALA A 305 15.79 -1.60 23.76
CA ALA A 305 15.15 -0.60 22.94
C ALA A 305 13.72 -0.25 23.43
N ASP A 306 13.32 0.99 23.25
CA ASP A 306 11.96 1.47 23.53
C ASP A 306 10.98 0.95 22.44
N LEU A 307 11.44 0.88 21.18
CA LEU A 307 10.64 0.36 20.06
C LEU A 307 11.52 -0.24 18.97
N VAL A 308 10.92 -1.15 18.20
CA VAL A 308 11.51 -1.74 16.99
C VAL A 308 10.58 -1.42 15.81
N ILE A 309 11.15 -0.93 14.71
CA ILE A 309 10.40 -0.48 13.55
C ILE A 309 10.97 -1.13 12.29
N ALA A 310 10.09 -1.47 11.35
CA ALA A 310 10.49 -1.92 10.03
C ALA A 310 9.76 -1.18 8.92
N SER A 311 10.38 -1.09 7.75
CA SER A 311 9.72 -0.79 6.49
C SER A 311 9.81 -1.98 5.53
N ASP A 312 8.82 -2.12 4.64
CA ASP A 312 8.88 -3.10 3.57
C ASP A 312 9.88 -2.68 2.46
N PRO A 313 10.15 -3.55 1.45
CA PRO A 313 11.22 -3.30 0.48
C PRO A 313 11.13 -2.00 -0.30
N ASP A 314 9.95 -1.49 -0.61
CA ASP A 314 9.76 -0.20 -1.28
C ASP A 314 9.36 0.94 -0.32
N ALA A 315 9.43 0.67 0.99
CA ALA A 315 9.25 1.63 2.08
C ALA A 315 7.95 2.44 1.99
N ASP A 316 6.85 1.77 1.62
CA ASP A 316 5.51 2.35 1.65
C ASP A 316 4.68 1.83 2.86
N ARG A 317 5.10 0.73 3.53
CA ARG A 317 4.48 0.17 4.74
C ARG A 317 5.44 0.15 5.91
N ILE A 318 4.88 0.14 7.11
CA ILE A 318 5.64 0.10 8.36
C ILE A 318 5.13 -1.01 9.27
N ALA A 319 6.01 -1.59 10.08
CA ALA A 319 5.61 -2.33 11.27
C ALA A 319 6.23 -1.70 12.50
N ILE A 320 5.48 -1.76 13.59
CA ILE A 320 5.85 -1.19 14.89
C ILE A 320 5.75 -2.29 15.92
N VAL A 321 6.81 -2.47 16.69
CA VAL A 321 6.86 -3.42 17.79
C VAL A 321 7.29 -2.68 19.05
N CYS A 322 6.53 -2.82 20.11
CA CYS A 322 6.85 -2.27 21.42
C CYS A 322 6.65 -3.33 22.50
N ARG A 323 7.07 -3.05 23.73
CA ARG A 323 6.84 -3.96 24.86
C ARG A 323 5.45 -3.73 25.42
N ASN A 324 4.72 -4.85 25.67
CA ASN A 324 3.46 -4.84 26.41
C ASN A 324 3.70 -4.67 27.92
N ASP A 325 2.64 -4.67 28.70
CA ASP A 325 2.65 -4.57 30.17
C ASP A 325 3.37 -5.74 30.87
N LYS A 326 3.60 -6.85 30.17
CA LYS A 326 4.37 -8.01 30.65
C LYS A 326 5.85 -7.95 30.24
N GLY A 327 6.26 -6.89 29.54
CA GLY A 327 7.62 -6.73 29.00
C GLY A 327 7.90 -7.56 27.74
N GLU A 328 6.89 -8.15 27.10
CA GLU A 328 7.01 -8.95 25.89
C GLU A 328 6.88 -8.07 24.63
N TRP A 329 7.61 -8.40 23.58
CA TRP A 329 7.48 -7.71 22.30
C TRP A 329 6.11 -8.00 21.66
N THR A 330 5.39 -6.95 21.34
CA THR A 330 4.06 -7.00 20.72
C THR A 330 4.04 -6.18 19.46
N ILE A 331 3.59 -6.78 18.35
CA ILE A 331 3.39 -6.08 17.08
C ILE A 331 2.08 -5.29 17.16
N ILE A 332 2.16 -4.00 16.90
CA ILE A 332 1.00 -3.12 16.74
C ILE A 332 0.44 -3.35 15.34
N ASN A 333 -0.80 -3.82 15.24
CA ASN A 333 -1.40 -4.12 13.94
C ASN A 333 -1.74 -2.84 13.14
N GLY A 334 -2.05 -3.00 11.83
CA GLY A 334 -2.24 -1.85 10.95
C GLY A 334 -3.42 -0.95 11.34
N ASN A 335 -4.53 -1.50 11.86
CA ASN A 335 -5.62 -0.69 12.39
C ASN A 335 -5.18 0.09 13.63
N GLN A 336 -4.52 -0.56 14.59
CA GLN A 336 -3.98 0.10 15.79
C GLN A 336 -3.00 1.20 15.43
N THR A 337 -2.10 0.92 14.47
CA THR A 337 -1.15 1.90 13.94
C THR A 337 -1.86 3.13 13.37
N CYS A 338 -2.83 2.93 12.49
CA CYS A 338 -3.60 4.01 11.87
C CYS A 338 -4.39 4.82 12.92
N MET A 339 -5.03 4.13 13.87
CA MET A 339 -5.75 4.77 14.98
C MET A 339 -4.83 5.62 15.85
N MET A 340 -3.64 5.10 16.23
CA MET A 340 -2.67 5.84 17.05
C MET A 340 -2.17 7.12 16.36
N TYR A 341 -1.92 7.07 15.05
CA TYR A 341 -1.56 8.27 14.29
C TYR A 341 -2.68 9.30 14.31
N CYS A 342 -3.91 8.91 13.99
CA CYS A 342 -5.04 9.82 13.99
C CYS A 342 -5.30 10.41 15.38
N TYR A 343 -5.23 9.58 16.42
CA TYR A 343 -5.36 10.00 17.82
C TYR A 343 -4.33 11.05 18.21
N TYR A 344 -3.06 10.82 17.88
CA TYR A 344 -1.97 11.75 18.17
C TYR A 344 -2.11 13.05 17.39
N ILE A 345 -2.31 12.97 16.08
CA ILE A 345 -2.43 14.14 15.20
C ILE A 345 -3.55 15.06 15.71
N ILE A 346 -4.75 14.51 15.93
CA ILE A 346 -5.91 15.30 16.39
C ILE A 346 -5.61 15.95 17.74
N ASN A 347 -5.22 15.16 18.74
CA ASN A 347 -5.09 15.63 20.12
C ASN A 347 -3.91 16.59 20.29
N ASN A 348 -2.75 16.29 19.70
CA ASN A 348 -1.58 17.16 19.84
C ASN A 348 -1.69 18.44 19.02
N MET A 349 -2.23 18.38 17.80
CA MET A 349 -2.51 19.60 17.05
C MET A 349 -3.53 20.49 17.79
N LYS A 350 -4.54 19.90 18.42
CA LYS A 350 -5.50 20.65 19.26
C LYS A 350 -4.81 21.28 20.48
N LYS A 351 -4.04 20.48 21.23
CA LYS A 351 -3.27 20.92 22.41
C LYS A 351 -2.34 22.09 22.10
N LEU A 352 -1.68 22.05 20.94
CA LEU A 352 -0.74 23.08 20.48
C LEU A 352 -1.44 24.24 19.72
N GLY A 353 -2.77 24.26 19.64
CA GLY A 353 -3.51 25.29 18.93
C GLY A 353 -3.28 25.30 17.41
N LYS A 354 -2.84 24.17 16.83
CA LYS A 354 -2.56 23.99 15.39
C LYS A 354 -3.74 23.43 14.61
N LEU A 355 -4.72 22.80 15.28
CA LEU A 355 -5.89 22.23 14.61
C LEU A 355 -6.81 23.35 14.08
N ARG A 356 -7.31 23.19 12.84
CA ARG A 356 -8.15 24.16 12.13
C ARG A 356 -9.39 23.49 11.54
N PRO A 357 -10.49 24.22 11.29
CA PRO A 357 -11.74 23.68 10.73
C PRO A 357 -11.58 23.07 9.31
N GLU A 358 -10.63 23.56 8.53
CA GLU A 358 -10.33 23.04 7.19
C GLU A 358 -9.55 21.73 7.20
N HIS A 359 -9.02 21.29 8.35
CA HIS A 359 -8.26 20.04 8.46
C HIS A 359 -9.19 18.83 8.29
N TYR A 360 -8.66 17.81 7.62
CA TYR A 360 -9.38 16.56 7.41
C TYR A 360 -8.47 15.34 7.42
N LEU A 361 -9.07 14.20 7.74
CA LEU A 361 -8.49 12.87 7.70
C LEU A 361 -9.18 12.01 6.64
N VAL A 362 -8.48 11.00 6.15
CA VAL A 362 -9.02 10.00 5.23
C VAL A 362 -8.69 8.60 5.74
N LYS A 363 -9.68 7.69 5.72
CA LYS A 363 -9.44 6.26 5.95
C LYS A 363 -10.09 5.42 4.87
N THR A 364 -9.73 4.14 4.77
CA THR A 364 -10.49 3.25 3.90
C THR A 364 -11.77 2.77 4.58
N ILE A 365 -12.74 2.35 3.75
CA ILE A 365 -14.04 1.81 4.23
C ILE A 365 -13.88 0.58 5.14
N VAL A 366 -12.74 -0.12 5.09
CA VAL A 366 -12.46 -1.31 5.93
C VAL A 366 -11.49 -1.03 7.07
N THR A 367 -10.96 0.19 7.17
CA THR A 367 -10.17 0.65 8.31
C THR A 367 -11.11 1.02 9.47
N SER A 368 -10.65 0.85 10.71
CA SER A 368 -11.45 0.92 11.94
C SER A 368 -12.36 2.16 12.06
N GLU A 369 -13.61 1.93 12.49
CA GLU A 369 -14.56 3.00 12.82
C GLU A 369 -14.19 3.78 14.10
N LEU A 370 -13.22 3.32 14.86
CA LEU A 370 -12.74 4.08 16.02
C LEU A 370 -12.15 5.44 15.59
N ILE A 371 -11.54 5.52 14.40
CA ILE A 371 -11.06 6.77 13.82
C ILE A 371 -12.23 7.74 13.58
N ARG A 372 -13.41 7.24 13.16
CA ARG A 372 -14.62 8.05 13.02
C ARG A 372 -15.06 8.64 14.36
N LYS A 373 -15.10 7.81 15.41
CA LYS A 373 -15.46 8.26 16.76
C LYS A 373 -14.51 9.36 17.26
N MET A 374 -13.20 9.22 17.00
CA MET A 374 -12.21 10.23 17.36
C MET A 374 -12.42 11.55 16.60
N ALA A 375 -12.60 11.46 15.29
CA ALA A 375 -12.79 12.63 14.44
C ALA A 375 -14.08 13.39 14.81
N ASP A 376 -15.19 12.68 14.96
CA ASP A 376 -16.49 13.25 15.32
C ASP A 376 -16.44 13.92 16.70
N ALA A 377 -15.82 13.29 17.71
CA ALA A 377 -15.68 13.84 19.06
C ALA A 377 -14.85 15.13 19.08
N GLN A 378 -13.94 15.32 18.14
CA GLN A 378 -13.06 16.50 18.07
C GLN A 378 -13.47 17.48 16.96
N GLY A 379 -14.56 17.24 16.24
CA GLY A 379 -15.07 18.08 15.15
C GLY A 379 -14.15 18.13 13.91
N VAL A 380 -13.37 17.06 13.68
CA VAL A 380 -12.49 16.92 12.52
C VAL A 380 -13.23 16.22 11.38
N THR A 381 -13.15 16.78 10.19
CA THR A 381 -13.72 16.13 9.00
C THR A 381 -12.98 14.82 8.72
N LEU A 382 -13.73 13.71 8.58
CA LEU A 382 -13.21 12.41 8.15
C LEU A 382 -14.02 11.93 6.94
N THR A 383 -13.32 11.49 5.89
CA THR A 383 -13.93 10.83 4.73
C THR A 383 -13.44 9.39 4.58
N ASP A 384 -14.34 8.54 4.10
CA ASP A 384 -14.06 7.13 3.80
C ASP A 384 -13.82 6.97 2.30
N GLU A 385 -12.75 6.24 1.93
CA GLU A 385 -12.43 5.91 0.56
C GLU A 385 -12.31 4.40 0.35
N TYR A 386 -12.29 3.94 -0.91
CA TYR A 386 -12.05 2.52 -1.19
C TYR A 386 -10.65 2.08 -0.78
N THR A 387 -10.47 0.78 -0.62
CA THR A 387 -9.16 0.17 -0.39
C THR A 387 -8.24 0.39 -1.59
N GLY A 388 -6.99 0.70 -1.28
CA GLY A 388 -5.97 1.10 -2.23
C GLY A 388 -5.66 2.60 -2.11
N PHE A 389 -4.42 2.91 -1.79
CA PHE A 389 -4.00 4.26 -1.41
C PHE A 389 -4.27 5.32 -2.49
N LYS A 390 -4.36 4.90 -3.75
CA LYS A 390 -4.73 5.76 -4.88
C LYS A 390 -6.07 6.48 -4.68
N TRP A 391 -7.01 5.91 -3.92
CA TRP A 391 -8.29 6.55 -3.59
C TRP A 391 -8.12 7.64 -2.55
N ILE A 392 -7.28 7.41 -1.53
CA ILE A 392 -6.89 8.43 -0.56
C ILE A 392 -6.18 9.59 -1.28
N ALA A 393 -5.22 9.25 -2.15
CA ALA A 393 -4.50 10.24 -2.96
C ALA A 393 -5.44 11.07 -3.86
N ASN A 394 -6.44 10.43 -4.49
CA ASN A 394 -7.45 11.13 -5.27
C ASN A 394 -8.26 12.12 -4.42
N ARG A 395 -8.67 11.73 -3.21
CA ARG A 395 -9.35 12.64 -2.29
C ARG A 395 -8.47 13.84 -1.91
N ILE A 396 -7.19 13.61 -1.69
CA ILE A 396 -6.24 14.70 -1.42
C ILE A 396 -6.19 15.65 -2.62
N ARG A 397 -6.11 15.13 -3.85
CA ARG A 397 -6.12 15.94 -5.07
C ARG A 397 -7.42 16.73 -5.24
N GLU A 398 -8.59 16.11 -5.04
CA GLU A 398 -9.90 16.78 -5.16
C GLU A 398 -10.06 17.95 -4.20
N TRP A 399 -9.46 17.87 -3.02
CA TRP A 399 -9.58 18.90 -1.99
C TRP A 399 -8.36 19.80 -1.87
N GLU A 400 -7.37 19.63 -2.76
CA GLU A 400 -6.19 20.48 -2.81
C GLU A 400 -6.58 21.97 -3.00
N GLY A 401 -5.98 22.84 -2.20
CA GLY A 401 -6.30 24.27 -2.20
C GLY A 401 -7.62 24.69 -1.51
N THR A 402 -8.50 23.74 -1.16
CA THR A 402 -9.77 24.03 -0.47
C THR A 402 -9.79 23.54 0.97
N ARG A 403 -9.14 22.43 1.26
CA ARG A 403 -8.99 21.85 2.59
C ARG A 403 -7.54 21.42 2.83
N LYS A 404 -7.18 21.18 4.10
CA LYS A 404 -5.83 20.74 4.47
C LYS A 404 -5.85 19.32 4.99
N TYR A 405 -5.20 18.42 4.26
CA TYR A 405 -4.97 17.04 4.68
C TYR A 405 -3.98 16.98 5.84
N ILE A 406 -4.32 16.23 6.90
CA ILE A 406 -3.47 16.07 8.07
C ILE A 406 -3.14 14.60 8.39
N GLY A 407 -3.72 13.65 7.67
CA GLY A 407 -3.38 12.25 7.81
C GLY A 407 -4.45 11.30 7.30
N GLY A 408 -4.02 10.08 7.05
CA GLY A 408 -4.90 8.99 6.64
C GLY A 408 -4.14 7.73 6.30
N GLY A 409 -4.86 6.61 6.28
CA GLY A 409 -4.21 5.33 6.07
C GLY A 409 -5.15 4.17 5.86
N GLU A 410 -4.51 3.01 5.77
CA GLU A 410 -5.13 1.72 5.54
C GLU A 410 -4.82 0.77 6.70
N GLU A 411 -5.71 -0.19 6.94
CA GLU A 411 -5.51 -1.28 7.90
C GLU A 411 -4.30 -2.17 7.54
N SER A 412 -3.82 -2.09 6.30
CA SER A 412 -2.69 -2.84 5.77
C SER A 412 -1.34 -2.13 5.97
N PHE A 413 -1.13 -1.51 7.14
CA PHE A 413 0.14 -0.92 7.57
C PHE A 413 0.64 0.26 6.73
N GLY A 414 -0.23 0.92 5.98
CA GLY A 414 0.09 2.10 5.18
C GLY A 414 -0.50 3.37 5.78
N PHE A 415 0.32 4.40 5.99
CA PHE A 415 -0.09 5.70 6.48
C PHE A 415 0.62 6.84 5.75
N LEU A 416 -0.08 7.97 5.59
CA LEU A 416 0.46 9.20 5.04
C LEU A 416 0.03 10.37 5.94
N PRO A 417 0.94 11.07 6.61
CA PRO A 417 0.60 12.17 7.51
C PRO A 417 0.57 13.57 6.86
N TYR A 418 0.84 13.70 5.56
CA TYR A 418 0.96 14.99 4.86
C TYR A 418 0.62 14.87 3.38
N ASP A 419 0.55 15.99 2.66
CA ASP A 419 0.09 16.05 1.27
C ASP A 419 1.19 16.31 0.21
N ALA A 420 2.46 16.33 0.60
CA ALA A 420 3.56 16.47 -0.36
C ALA A 420 3.79 15.21 -1.20
N VAL A 421 3.34 14.06 -0.70
CA VAL A 421 3.37 12.74 -1.32
C VAL A 421 1.93 12.29 -1.60
N ARG A 422 1.76 11.39 -2.56
CA ARG A 422 0.44 10.83 -2.94
C ARG A 422 0.41 9.30 -2.89
N ASP A 423 1.23 8.72 -2.04
CA ASP A 423 1.21 7.29 -1.70
C ASP A 423 1.55 7.12 -0.22
N LYS A 424 1.39 5.91 0.32
CA LYS A 424 1.83 5.55 1.68
C LYS A 424 3.30 5.92 1.86
N CYS A 425 3.67 6.39 3.04
CA CYS A 425 5.00 6.96 3.25
C CYS A 425 5.63 6.48 4.56
N SER A 426 6.42 5.40 4.48
CA SER A 426 7.15 4.89 5.66
C SER A 426 8.10 5.92 6.28
N PRO A 427 8.90 6.70 5.52
CA PRO A 427 9.81 7.66 6.13
C PRO A 427 9.10 8.66 7.05
N SER A 428 7.98 9.25 6.61
CA SER A 428 7.21 10.19 7.42
C SER A 428 6.44 9.53 8.56
N ALA A 429 5.87 8.35 8.31
CA ALA A 429 5.13 7.60 9.32
C ALA A 429 6.06 7.07 10.43
N ILE A 430 7.26 6.60 10.09
CA ILE A 430 8.27 6.17 11.08
C ILE A 430 8.73 7.36 11.94
N CYS A 431 9.00 8.51 11.34
CA CYS A 431 9.35 9.68 12.12
C CYS A 431 8.22 10.09 13.08
N LEU A 432 6.98 10.04 12.61
CA LEU A 432 5.82 10.39 13.43
C LEU A 432 5.56 9.38 14.55
N ILE A 433 5.74 8.07 14.35
CA ILE A 433 5.58 7.10 15.45
C ILE A 433 6.68 7.24 16.50
N CYS A 434 7.90 7.63 16.09
CA CYS A 434 8.96 7.96 17.04
C CYS A 434 8.63 9.21 17.86
N GLU A 435 7.98 10.23 17.25
CA GLU A 435 7.45 11.38 17.98
C GLU A 435 6.35 10.96 18.96
N ILE A 436 5.44 10.07 18.56
CA ILE A 436 4.41 9.53 19.46
C ILE A 436 5.03 8.76 20.63
N ALA A 437 6.05 7.94 20.37
CA ALA A 437 6.76 7.21 21.41
C ALA A 437 7.53 8.18 22.36
N ALA A 438 8.15 9.22 21.80
CA ALA A 438 8.78 10.27 22.58
C ALA A 438 7.75 11.02 23.46
N TYR A 439 6.59 11.35 22.90
CA TYR A 439 5.49 11.97 23.64
C TYR A 439 4.98 11.07 24.78
N ALA A 440 4.80 9.77 24.51
CA ALA A 440 4.41 8.82 25.55
C ALA A 440 5.45 8.80 26.68
N LYS A 441 6.74 8.64 26.34
CA LYS A 441 7.85 8.59 27.29
C LYS A 441 7.98 9.89 28.11
N ASP A 442 7.80 11.04 27.49
CA ASP A 442 7.82 12.36 28.12
C ASP A 442 6.69 12.54 29.16
N ASN A 443 5.60 11.80 28.99
CA ASN A 443 4.47 11.75 29.91
C ASN A 443 4.49 10.52 30.84
N GLY A 444 5.61 9.82 30.96
CA GLY A 444 5.78 8.67 31.87
C GLY A 444 5.06 7.40 31.42
N MET A 445 4.76 7.25 30.12
CA MET A 445 4.06 6.13 29.51
C MET A 445 4.95 5.41 28.51
N THR A 446 4.68 4.13 28.28
CA THR A 446 5.18 3.42 27.11
C THR A 446 4.30 3.69 25.88
N LEU A 447 4.77 3.30 24.68
CA LEU A 447 3.94 3.36 23.48
C LEU A 447 2.71 2.43 23.59
N TYR A 448 2.84 1.32 24.32
CA TYR A 448 1.74 0.40 24.60
C TYR A 448 0.69 1.02 25.52
N ASP A 449 1.12 1.73 26.59
CA ASP A 449 0.19 2.47 27.46
C ASP A 449 -0.57 3.54 26.68
N TYR A 450 0.10 4.21 25.73
CA TYR A 450 -0.52 5.18 24.85
C TYR A 450 -1.64 4.58 23.98
N LEU A 451 -1.41 3.36 23.43
CA LEU A 451 -2.43 2.60 22.73
C LEU A 451 -3.62 2.25 23.65
N LEU A 452 -3.35 1.77 24.87
CA LEU A 452 -4.41 1.43 25.81
C LEU A 452 -5.23 2.65 26.24
N ASN A 453 -4.58 3.80 26.45
CA ASN A 453 -5.27 5.06 26.78
C ASN A 453 -6.21 5.52 25.65
N MET A 454 -5.83 5.33 24.39
CA MET A 454 -6.72 5.59 23.25
C MET A 454 -8.00 4.73 23.33
N TYR A 455 -7.87 3.45 23.67
CA TYR A 455 -9.03 2.57 23.87
C TYR A 455 -9.87 2.95 25.09
N MET A 456 -9.24 3.42 26.17
CA MET A 456 -9.97 3.90 27.34
C MET A 456 -10.81 5.14 27.03
N GLU A 457 -10.35 6.01 26.14
CA GLU A 457 -11.03 7.25 25.78
C GLU A 457 -12.18 7.02 24.79
N TYR A 458 -11.98 6.15 23.77
CA TYR A 458 -12.93 5.97 22.65
C TYR A 458 -13.62 4.62 22.62
N GLY A 459 -13.28 3.71 23.51
CA GLY A 459 -13.79 2.34 23.58
C GLY A 459 -12.91 1.34 22.83
N PHE A 460 -12.90 0.10 23.32
CA PHE A 460 -12.14 -0.99 22.69
C PHE A 460 -12.90 -1.58 21.50
N GLN A 461 -12.16 -1.86 20.44
CA GLN A 461 -12.65 -2.52 19.26
C GLN A 461 -11.58 -3.49 18.74
N ARG A 462 -11.98 -4.73 18.48
CA ARG A 462 -11.10 -5.77 17.90
C ARG A 462 -11.36 -5.86 16.41
N GLU A 463 -10.35 -5.54 15.63
CA GLU A 463 -10.36 -5.75 14.19
C GLU A 463 -9.75 -7.11 13.85
N THR A 464 -10.41 -7.85 12.97
CA THR A 464 -9.92 -9.15 12.48
C THR A 464 -10.30 -9.36 11.02
N THR A 465 -9.44 -10.04 10.26
CA THR A 465 -9.69 -10.33 8.84
C THR A 465 -9.71 -11.82 8.60
N ILE A 466 -10.77 -12.32 7.98
CA ILE A 466 -10.92 -13.72 7.57
C ILE A 466 -10.80 -13.79 6.04
N ASN A 467 -9.89 -14.63 5.57
CA ASN A 467 -9.72 -14.92 4.14
C ASN A 467 -10.36 -16.28 3.83
N VAL A 468 -11.33 -16.30 2.93
CA VAL A 468 -11.94 -17.53 2.42
C VAL A 468 -11.46 -17.74 1.00
N VAL A 469 -10.65 -18.78 0.80
CA VAL A 469 -10.09 -19.14 -0.51
C VAL A 469 -10.96 -20.24 -1.13
N ARG A 470 -11.31 -20.07 -2.42
CA ARG A 470 -12.05 -21.04 -3.24
C ARG A 470 -11.28 -21.26 -4.54
N PRO A 471 -10.43 -22.31 -4.62
CA PRO A 471 -9.55 -22.50 -5.76
C PRO A 471 -10.29 -22.74 -7.08
N GLY A 472 -9.70 -22.28 -8.17
CA GLY A 472 -10.15 -22.56 -9.53
C GLY A 472 -11.35 -21.73 -10.00
N LYS A 473 -11.82 -22.04 -11.22
CA LYS A 473 -12.92 -21.33 -11.88
C LYS A 473 -14.24 -21.48 -11.11
N SER A 474 -14.56 -22.68 -10.65
CA SER A 474 -15.76 -22.94 -9.86
C SER A 474 -15.76 -22.15 -8.54
N GLY A 475 -14.58 -22.01 -7.92
CA GLY A 475 -14.44 -21.21 -6.71
C GLY A 475 -14.68 -19.71 -6.94
N ALA A 476 -14.22 -19.17 -8.05
CA ALA A 476 -14.52 -17.79 -8.44
C ALA A 476 -16.03 -17.58 -8.69
N GLU A 477 -16.71 -18.53 -9.33
CA GLU A 477 -18.17 -18.51 -9.54
C GLU A 477 -18.94 -18.60 -8.20
N GLU A 478 -18.47 -19.44 -7.26
CA GLU A 478 -19.02 -19.53 -5.91
C GLU A 478 -18.92 -18.19 -5.15
N ILE A 479 -17.77 -17.54 -5.21
CA ILE A 479 -17.57 -16.21 -4.57
C ILE A 479 -18.53 -15.17 -5.16
N GLN A 480 -18.73 -15.15 -6.48
CA GLN A 480 -19.68 -14.25 -7.11
C GLN A 480 -21.12 -14.57 -6.67
N ALA A 481 -21.50 -15.84 -6.58
CA ALA A 481 -22.79 -16.26 -6.08
C ALA A 481 -23.00 -15.84 -4.61
N MET A 482 -21.97 -15.93 -3.75
CA MET A 482 -22.03 -15.44 -2.37
C MET A 482 -22.35 -13.93 -2.34
N MET A 483 -21.67 -13.11 -3.15
CA MET A 483 -21.91 -11.67 -3.20
C MET A 483 -23.32 -11.31 -3.71
N VAL A 484 -23.86 -12.09 -4.67
CA VAL A 484 -25.23 -11.93 -5.13
C VAL A 484 -26.20 -12.28 -4.01
N ASN A 485 -25.97 -13.40 -3.32
CA ASN A 485 -26.84 -13.82 -2.21
C ASN A 485 -26.86 -12.80 -1.06
N TYR A 486 -25.71 -12.26 -0.65
CA TYR A 486 -25.66 -11.23 0.40
C TYR A 486 -26.42 -9.95 0.02
N ARG A 487 -26.52 -9.61 -1.29
CA ARG A 487 -27.32 -8.47 -1.77
C ARG A 487 -28.81 -8.75 -1.77
N GLN A 488 -29.19 -9.93 -2.25
CA GLN A 488 -30.61 -10.32 -2.37
C GLN A 488 -31.21 -10.70 -1.02
N ASN A 489 -30.43 -11.33 -0.16
CA ASN A 489 -30.81 -11.82 1.15
C ASN A 489 -29.82 -11.28 2.21
N PRO A 490 -29.83 -9.94 2.48
CA PRO A 490 -28.91 -9.38 3.47
C PRO A 490 -29.21 -9.96 4.86
N PRO A 491 -28.19 -10.22 5.68
CA PRO A 491 -28.37 -10.71 7.03
C PRO A 491 -29.19 -9.71 7.86
N VAL A 492 -30.20 -10.18 8.54
CA VAL A 492 -31.02 -9.36 9.45
C VAL A 492 -30.48 -9.39 10.87
N GLU A 493 -29.67 -10.41 11.18
CA GLU A 493 -29.01 -10.63 12.46
C GLU A 493 -27.63 -11.24 12.24
N ILE A 494 -26.63 -10.83 13.02
CA ILE A 494 -25.27 -11.38 13.00
C ILE A 494 -24.85 -11.65 14.46
N ALA A 495 -24.48 -12.89 14.75
CA ALA A 495 -24.08 -13.36 16.08
C ALA A 495 -25.06 -12.95 17.21
N GLY A 496 -26.38 -13.01 16.95
CA GLY A 496 -27.43 -12.67 17.91
C GLY A 496 -27.72 -11.16 18.02
N GLU A 497 -27.04 -10.31 17.25
CA GLU A 497 -27.29 -8.86 17.24
C GLU A 497 -28.02 -8.45 15.94
N LYS A 498 -29.07 -7.63 16.08
CA LYS A 498 -29.84 -7.12 14.95
C LYS A 498 -28.98 -6.23 14.05
N VAL A 499 -29.07 -6.42 12.72
CA VAL A 499 -28.47 -5.50 11.75
C VAL A 499 -29.36 -4.26 11.64
N VAL A 500 -28.74 -3.09 11.86
CA VAL A 500 -29.44 -1.79 11.86
C VAL A 500 -29.02 -0.86 10.72
N LYS A 501 -27.93 -1.22 10.03
CA LYS A 501 -27.42 -0.45 8.90
C LYS A 501 -26.68 -1.35 7.91
N SER A 502 -26.81 -1.08 6.62
CA SER A 502 -26.04 -1.72 5.55
C SER A 502 -25.60 -0.72 4.50
N LYS A 503 -24.46 -1.01 3.85
CA LYS A 503 -23.95 -0.23 2.72
C LYS A 503 -23.63 -1.17 1.56
N ASP A 504 -24.13 -0.86 0.37
CA ASP A 504 -23.72 -1.53 -0.88
C ASP A 504 -22.98 -0.54 -1.77
N PHE A 505 -21.68 -0.72 -1.89
CA PHE A 505 -20.82 0.15 -2.69
C PHE A 505 -20.87 -0.15 -4.19
N LYS A 506 -21.55 -1.21 -4.61
CA LYS A 506 -21.83 -1.47 -6.03
C LYS A 506 -23.00 -0.64 -6.55
N THR A 507 -24.00 -0.44 -5.70
CA THR A 507 -25.19 0.36 -6.04
C THR A 507 -25.12 1.78 -5.47
N LEU A 508 -24.13 2.07 -4.61
CA LEU A 508 -23.96 3.33 -3.89
C LEU A 508 -25.19 3.68 -3.01
N VAL A 509 -25.75 2.66 -2.35
CA VAL A 509 -26.91 2.82 -1.47
C VAL A 509 -26.57 2.40 -0.05
N GLN A 510 -26.90 3.26 0.91
CA GLN A 510 -26.93 2.95 2.34
C GLN A 510 -28.38 2.79 2.77
N ARG A 511 -28.61 1.78 3.61
CA ARG A 511 -29.87 1.55 4.32
C ARG A 511 -29.63 1.65 5.82
N GLU A 512 -30.49 2.37 6.52
CA GLU A 512 -30.39 2.51 7.98
C GLU A 512 -31.78 2.41 8.60
N LEU A 513 -31.87 1.70 9.72
CA LEU A 513 -33.10 1.51 10.46
C LEU A 513 -33.37 2.75 11.34
N VAL A 514 -34.33 3.58 10.95
CA VAL A 514 -34.70 4.79 11.66
C VAL A 514 -36.14 4.66 12.15
N ASN A 515 -36.36 4.71 13.44
CA ASN A 515 -37.69 4.57 14.06
C ASN A 515 -38.44 3.28 13.64
N GLY A 516 -37.73 2.20 13.36
CA GLY A 516 -38.29 0.91 12.94
C GLY A 516 -38.53 0.74 11.45
N GLU A 517 -38.23 1.75 10.63
CA GLU A 517 -38.35 1.73 9.16
C GLU A 517 -36.97 1.83 8.52
N TRP A 518 -36.77 1.12 7.39
CA TRP A 518 -35.55 1.21 6.60
C TRP A 518 -35.57 2.46 5.69
N VAL A 519 -34.61 3.36 5.92
CA VAL A 519 -34.40 4.58 5.12
C VAL A 519 -33.20 4.38 4.21
N GLU A 520 -33.38 4.65 2.93
CA GLU A 520 -32.29 4.61 1.93
C GLU A 520 -31.71 6.01 1.71
N THR A 521 -30.36 6.08 1.67
CA THR A 521 -29.62 7.29 1.32
C THR A 521 -28.49 6.96 0.34
N PRO A 522 -28.11 7.91 -0.55
CA PRO A 522 -26.99 7.68 -1.45
C PRO A 522 -25.65 7.68 -0.70
N ILE A 523 -24.72 6.84 -1.14
CA ILE A 523 -23.30 6.87 -0.74
C ILE A 523 -22.55 7.72 -1.78
N VAL A 524 -21.79 8.71 -1.30
CA VAL A 524 -20.94 9.55 -2.18
C VAL A 524 -19.51 9.10 -2.04
N MET A 525 -18.93 8.61 -3.14
CA MET A 525 -17.52 8.18 -3.22
C MET A 525 -16.78 9.04 -4.26
N ALA A 526 -15.44 9.08 -4.12
CA ALA A 526 -14.60 9.77 -5.08
C ALA A 526 -14.88 9.29 -6.52
N LEU A 527 -14.92 10.21 -7.49
CA LEU A 527 -15.20 9.96 -8.90
C LEU A 527 -16.54 9.22 -9.17
N ASN A 528 -17.47 9.17 -8.21
CA ASN A 528 -18.66 8.31 -8.24
C ASN A 528 -18.33 6.84 -8.57
N ALA A 529 -17.13 6.42 -8.25
CA ALA A 529 -16.66 5.05 -8.50
C ALA A 529 -17.46 4.05 -7.66
N THR A 530 -17.61 2.84 -8.18
CA THR A 530 -18.26 1.74 -7.50
C THR A 530 -17.26 0.63 -7.14
N SER A 531 -17.58 -0.13 -6.10
CA SER A 531 -16.77 -1.28 -5.69
C SER A 531 -17.65 -2.43 -5.23
N ASN A 532 -17.23 -3.66 -5.49
CA ASN A 532 -17.98 -4.84 -5.07
C ASN A 532 -17.79 -5.12 -3.58
N VAL A 533 -18.18 -4.18 -2.72
CA VAL A 533 -18.08 -4.27 -1.25
C VAL A 533 -19.46 -4.11 -0.62
N LEU A 534 -19.72 -4.90 0.40
CA LEU A 534 -20.89 -4.81 1.26
C LEU A 534 -20.45 -4.58 2.71
N GLN A 535 -21.22 -3.80 3.46
CA GLN A 535 -21.02 -3.61 4.89
C GLN A 535 -22.33 -3.74 5.65
N TYR A 536 -22.25 -4.37 6.82
CA TYR A 536 -23.35 -4.56 7.77
C TYR A 536 -22.93 -4.05 9.13
N PHE A 537 -23.82 -3.34 9.81
CA PHE A 537 -23.61 -2.78 11.14
C PHE A 537 -24.72 -3.27 12.06
N THR A 538 -24.34 -3.79 13.22
CA THR A 538 -25.29 -4.28 14.23
C THR A 538 -25.63 -3.22 15.28
N GLU A 539 -26.70 -3.42 16.01
CA GLU A 539 -27.11 -2.58 17.14
C GLU A 539 -26.06 -2.55 18.28
N GLY A 540 -25.28 -3.63 18.44
CA GLY A 540 -24.17 -3.73 19.39
C GLY A 540 -22.89 -3.05 18.91
N GLY A 541 -22.87 -2.49 17.69
CA GLY A 541 -21.74 -1.75 17.13
C GLY A 541 -20.72 -2.61 16.39
N MET A 542 -21.00 -3.90 16.11
CA MET A 542 -20.17 -4.67 15.20
C MET A 542 -20.29 -4.14 13.77
N LYS A 543 -19.18 -4.18 13.03
CA LYS A 543 -19.16 -3.92 11.58
C LYS A 543 -18.54 -5.11 10.87
N ILE A 544 -19.23 -5.61 9.86
CA ILE A 544 -18.76 -6.68 8.99
C ILE A 544 -18.68 -6.13 7.55
N SER A 545 -17.47 -6.14 6.97
CA SER A 545 -17.27 -5.77 5.58
C SER A 545 -16.92 -7.00 4.76
N VAL A 546 -17.54 -7.16 3.59
CA VAL A 546 -17.36 -8.30 2.69
C VAL A 546 -16.83 -7.80 1.35
N ARG A 547 -15.66 -8.33 0.92
CA ARG A 547 -14.98 -7.89 -0.30
C ARG A 547 -14.33 -9.06 -1.03
N PRO A 548 -14.77 -9.40 -2.24
CA PRO A 548 -14.04 -10.36 -3.07
C PRO A 548 -12.74 -9.74 -3.61
N SER A 549 -11.72 -10.58 -3.78
CA SER A 549 -10.49 -10.17 -4.47
C SER A 549 -10.76 -9.97 -5.96
N GLY A 550 -10.14 -8.95 -6.57
CA GLY A 550 -10.22 -8.74 -8.01
C GLY A 550 -9.26 -9.63 -8.83
N THR A 551 -8.24 -10.20 -8.18
CA THR A 551 -7.14 -10.90 -8.86
C THR A 551 -7.01 -12.37 -8.47
N GLU A 552 -7.60 -12.77 -7.35
CA GLU A 552 -7.46 -14.12 -6.80
C GLU A 552 -8.84 -14.69 -6.43
N PRO A 553 -9.05 -16.02 -6.50
CA PRO A 553 -10.31 -16.65 -6.11
C PRO A 553 -10.44 -16.71 -4.59
N LYS A 554 -10.52 -15.55 -3.95
CA LYS A 554 -10.71 -15.37 -2.51
C LYS A 554 -11.68 -14.25 -2.19
N ILE A 555 -12.35 -14.34 -1.05
CA ILE A 555 -13.19 -13.30 -0.49
C ILE A 555 -12.71 -12.98 0.92
N LYS A 556 -12.63 -11.69 1.24
CA LYS A 556 -12.19 -11.19 2.55
C LYS A 556 -13.38 -10.70 3.34
N PHE A 557 -13.40 -11.05 4.62
CA PHE A 557 -14.32 -10.53 5.61
C PHE A 557 -13.51 -9.76 6.65
N TYR A 558 -13.85 -8.49 6.83
CA TYR A 558 -13.26 -7.63 7.86
C TYR A 558 -14.28 -7.46 8.96
N PHE A 559 -13.91 -7.86 10.18
CA PHE A 559 -14.76 -7.75 11.35
C PHE A 559 -14.21 -6.67 12.29
N GLU A 560 -15.07 -5.80 12.74
CA GLU A 560 -14.82 -4.87 13.83
C GLU A 560 -15.77 -5.23 14.97
N ILE A 561 -15.25 -5.68 16.10
CA ILE A 561 -16.02 -6.27 17.19
C ILE A 561 -15.74 -5.48 18.46
N PRO A 562 -16.71 -4.71 18.99
CA PRO A 562 -16.55 -4.02 20.26
C PRO A 562 -16.59 -4.99 21.43
N ALA A 563 -15.82 -4.69 22.48
CA ALA A 563 -15.86 -5.36 23.77
C ALA A 563 -15.63 -4.38 24.91
N GLN A 564 -15.94 -4.81 26.14
CA GLN A 564 -15.76 -3.96 27.32
C GLN A 564 -14.31 -4.01 27.81
N MET A 565 -13.71 -2.84 27.96
CA MET A 565 -12.37 -2.66 28.52
C MET A 565 -12.42 -1.55 29.58
N PRO A 566 -12.90 -1.85 30.81
CA PRO A 566 -13.05 -0.84 31.87
C PRO A 566 -11.74 -0.26 32.37
N THR A 567 -10.66 -1.03 32.31
CA THR A 567 -9.30 -0.60 32.70
C THR A 567 -8.27 -1.11 31.69
N PRO A 568 -7.06 -0.52 31.61
CA PRO A 568 -5.99 -1.05 30.77
C PRO A 568 -5.65 -2.53 31.02
N ALA A 569 -5.76 -2.99 32.25
CA ALA A 569 -5.51 -4.39 32.64
C ALA A 569 -6.54 -5.38 32.06
N ASP A 570 -7.70 -4.90 31.61
CA ASP A 570 -8.74 -5.73 30.98
C ASP A 570 -8.51 -5.95 29.47
N TYR A 571 -7.42 -5.44 28.88
CA TYR A 571 -7.16 -5.52 27.44
C TYR A 571 -7.20 -6.95 26.91
N ASP A 572 -6.44 -7.88 27.50
CA ASP A 572 -6.41 -9.29 27.09
C ASP A 572 -7.81 -9.96 27.20
N LYS A 573 -8.57 -9.61 28.24
CA LYS A 573 -9.94 -10.08 28.43
C LYS A 573 -10.87 -9.52 27.34
N ALA A 574 -10.76 -8.24 27.00
CA ALA A 574 -11.54 -7.63 25.94
C ALA A 574 -11.23 -8.25 24.57
N VAL A 575 -9.95 -8.52 24.29
CA VAL A 575 -9.52 -9.26 23.09
C VAL A 575 -10.18 -10.64 23.05
N ALA A 576 -10.08 -11.41 24.13
CA ALA A 576 -10.66 -12.77 24.20
C ALA A 576 -12.19 -12.75 24.06
N GLU A 577 -12.88 -11.79 24.67
CA GLU A 577 -14.33 -11.59 24.55
C GLU A 577 -14.75 -11.31 23.10
N ALA A 578 -14.03 -10.41 22.41
CA ALA A 578 -14.30 -10.11 21.01
C ALA A 578 -14.02 -11.32 20.10
N GLU A 579 -12.90 -12.01 20.30
CA GLU A 579 -12.52 -13.18 19.51
C GLU A 579 -13.49 -14.36 19.71
N ALA A 580 -14.08 -14.51 20.89
CA ALA A 580 -15.10 -15.52 21.17
C ALA A 580 -16.39 -15.35 20.32
N LYS A 581 -16.67 -14.13 19.80
CA LYS A 581 -17.80 -13.88 18.90
C LYS A 581 -17.52 -14.31 17.45
N VAL A 582 -16.26 -14.46 17.05
CA VAL A 582 -15.87 -14.75 15.65
C VAL A 582 -16.54 -16.02 15.09
N PRO A 583 -16.62 -17.17 15.81
CA PRO A 583 -17.32 -18.35 15.29
C PRO A 583 -18.81 -18.10 15.01
N ALA A 584 -19.50 -17.36 15.87
CA ALA A 584 -20.91 -17.02 15.67
C ALA A 584 -21.11 -16.06 14.48
N ILE A 585 -20.22 -15.08 14.29
CA ILE A 585 -20.22 -14.19 13.14
C ILE A 585 -20.00 -14.99 11.86
N LYS A 586 -19.03 -15.91 11.84
CA LYS A 586 -18.76 -16.79 10.67
C LYS A 586 -19.99 -17.63 10.34
N ALA A 587 -20.62 -18.24 11.32
CA ALA A 587 -21.85 -19.02 11.13
C ALA A 587 -22.99 -18.18 10.55
N SER A 588 -23.21 -16.95 11.07
CA SER A 588 -24.22 -16.03 10.55
C SER A 588 -23.94 -15.59 9.10
N MET A 589 -22.66 -15.53 8.72
CA MET A 589 -22.22 -15.18 7.36
C MET A 589 -22.09 -16.41 6.43
N GLY A 590 -22.31 -17.63 6.94
CA GLY A 590 -22.21 -18.86 6.14
C GLY A 590 -20.79 -19.22 5.69
N ILE A 591 -19.77 -18.92 6.51
CA ILE A 591 -18.34 -19.15 6.21
C ILE A 591 -17.63 -19.92 7.32
#